data_9286bf52221dda60c8c8abd8b86c831d
#
_entry.id   9286bf52221dda60c8c8abd8b86c831d
#
_cell.length_a   1.000
_cell.length_b   1.000
_cell.length_c   1.000
_cell.angle_alpha   90.00
_cell.angle_beta   90.00
_cell.angle_gamma   90.00
#
_symmetry.space_group_name_H-M   'P 1'
#
loop_
_entity.id
_entity.type
_entity.pdbx_description
1 polymer ?
#
loop_
_entity_poly.entity_id
_entity_poly.type
_entity_poly.pdbx_seq_one_letter_code
_entity_poly.pdbx_strand_id
1 'polypeptide(L)'
;IAFCDGIRHIAENIKEYDITFMVSVPVLYENMCKKIMKSIKDQGKGTTVNVGMKVSNALLKVGLDIRGKLFKQVHDSLGSKLRLLVAGGAALDPDTEKTFNSLGINMVQGYGLTESSPVIAVEDDKYKKIGSIGKALPTLDVKIDKPNEEGIGELLVKGPTIMLGYYENEEATKETIDKEGWLHTGDLAKIDKDGFIFITGRKKFVIVLKNGKNIYPEELEILINKIAGVKECFVYGKPEDDGDYKISAKIVYDKEIMKEAYGVEEEKDIKEKLWKEVKAINKTMPKYKYIKGIIVTEEELIKTTTRKVKRNVEMKKITM
;
A
#
# COMPACT_ATOMS: atom_id res chain seq x y z
N ILE A 1 -20.16 -17.94 2.55
CA ILE A 1 -19.66 -16.74 1.86
C ILE A 1 -20.81 -15.73 1.88
N ALA A 2 -20.52 -14.50 2.35
CA ALA A 2 -21.43 -13.38 2.25
C ALA A 2 -20.90 -12.37 1.24
N PHE A 3 -21.78 -11.78 0.46
CA PHE A 3 -21.46 -10.68 -0.45
C PHE A 3 -21.88 -9.36 0.19
N CYS A 4 -21.04 -8.34 0.03
CA CYS A 4 -21.32 -7.02 0.57
C CYS A 4 -22.38 -6.30 -0.29
N ASP A 5 -23.37 -5.68 0.35
CA ASP A 5 -24.42 -4.88 -0.32
C ASP A 5 -23.89 -3.57 -0.92
N GLY A 6 -22.63 -3.26 -0.66
CA GLY A 6 -21.91 -2.10 -1.16
C GLY A 6 -20.91 -1.57 -0.14
N ILE A 7 -19.94 -0.81 -0.62
CA ILE A 7 -18.82 -0.30 0.21
C ILE A 7 -19.31 0.46 1.46
N ARG A 8 -20.46 1.12 1.39
CA ARG A 8 -21.03 1.89 2.50
C ARG A 8 -21.57 0.99 3.63
N HIS A 9 -21.96 -0.25 3.31
CA HIS A 9 -22.59 -1.20 4.22
C HIS A 9 -21.62 -2.22 4.82
N ILE A 10 -20.32 -2.16 4.48
CA ILE A 10 -19.32 -3.15 4.92
C ILE A 10 -19.34 -3.34 6.44
N ALA A 11 -19.35 -2.26 7.22
CA ALA A 11 -19.31 -2.33 8.69
C ALA A 11 -20.59 -2.97 9.28
N GLU A 12 -21.73 -2.77 8.65
CA GLU A 12 -23.02 -3.38 9.00
C GLU A 12 -23.01 -4.86 8.63
N ASN A 13 -22.65 -5.19 7.39
CA ASN A 13 -22.62 -6.56 6.90
C ASN A 13 -21.60 -7.45 7.64
N ILE A 14 -20.46 -6.91 8.09
CA ILE A 14 -19.50 -7.66 8.91
C ILE A 14 -20.17 -8.15 10.20
N LYS A 15 -21.01 -7.32 10.81
CA LYS A 15 -21.74 -7.66 12.05
C LYS A 15 -22.92 -8.57 11.78
N GLU A 16 -23.74 -8.22 10.79
CA GLU A 16 -24.98 -8.94 10.44
C GLU A 16 -24.70 -10.39 10.05
N TYR A 17 -23.66 -10.63 9.27
CA TYR A 17 -23.30 -11.96 8.78
C TYR A 17 -22.23 -12.66 9.64
N ASP A 18 -21.90 -12.12 10.81
CA ASP A 18 -20.88 -12.70 11.70
C ASP A 18 -19.57 -13.05 10.97
N ILE A 19 -19.08 -12.11 10.15
CA ILE A 19 -17.92 -12.32 9.30
C ILE A 19 -16.67 -12.60 10.16
N THR A 20 -15.96 -13.69 9.82
CA THR A 20 -14.73 -14.11 10.51
C THR A 20 -13.47 -13.80 9.71
N PHE A 21 -13.61 -13.66 8.40
CA PHE A 21 -12.53 -13.50 7.43
C PHE A 21 -12.96 -12.55 6.32
N MET A 22 -12.11 -11.59 5.96
CA MET A 22 -12.41 -10.63 4.92
C MET A 22 -11.18 -10.42 4.01
N VAL A 23 -11.41 -10.50 2.68
CA VAL A 23 -10.39 -10.16 1.66
C VAL A 23 -10.80 -8.85 1.01
N SER A 24 -9.87 -7.90 0.93
CA SER A 24 -10.15 -6.62 0.27
C SER A 24 -8.87 -5.91 -0.19
N VAL A 25 -9.08 -4.75 -0.81
CA VAL A 25 -7.98 -3.88 -1.24
C VAL A 25 -7.50 -2.98 -0.09
N PRO A 26 -6.21 -2.60 -0.08
CA PRO A 26 -5.61 -1.79 0.99
C PRO A 26 -6.38 -0.52 1.34
N VAL A 27 -6.82 0.25 0.34
CA VAL A 27 -7.52 1.53 0.55
C VAL A 27 -8.77 1.39 1.44
N LEU A 28 -9.45 0.24 1.38
CA LEU A 28 -10.59 0.00 2.26
C LEU A 28 -10.15 -0.12 3.71
N TYR A 29 -9.13 -0.92 3.98
CA TYR A 29 -8.59 -1.12 5.32
C TYR A 29 -7.96 0.14 5.89
N GLU A 30 -7.26 0.91 5.07
CA GLU A 30 -6.71 2.22 5.44
C GLU A 30 -7.81 3.19 5.89
N ASN A 31 -8.92 3.25 5.13
CA ASN A 31 -10.08 4.05 5.50
C ASN A 31 -10.77 3.55 6.78
N MET A 32 -10.88 2.23 6.95
CA MET A 32 -11.39 1.65 8.20
C MET A 32 -10.48 2.02 9.38
N CYS A 33 -9.17 1.89 9.23
CA CYS A 33 -8.18 2.25 10.24
C CYS A 33 -8.29 3.74 10.62
N LYS A 34 -8.33 4.63 9.63
CA LYS A 34 -8.50 6.08 9.84
C LYS A 34 -9.79 6.39 10.63
N LYS A 35 -10.93 5.76 10.27
CA LYS A 35 -12.21 5.95 10.97
C LYS A 35 -12.15 5.46 12.42
N ILE A 36 -11.55 4.29 12.68
CA ILE A 36 -11.38 3.74 14.02
C ILE A 36 -10.53 4.69 14.87
N MET A 37 -9.37 5.09 14.35
CA MET A 37 -8.45 5.97 15.09
C MET A 37 -9.04 7.37 15.32
N LYS A 38 -9.82 7.90 14.37
CA LYS A 38 -10.57 9.15 14.56
C LYS A 38 -11.61 8.99 15.68
N SER A 39 -12.44 7.96 15.65
CA SER A 39 -13.43 7.70 16.70
C SER A 39 -12.80 7.57 18.09
N ILE A 40 -11.65 6.89 18.20
CA ILE A 40 -10.88 6.77 19.45
C ILE A 40 -10.43 8.15 19.94
N LYS A 41 -9.93 8.98 19.02
CA LYS A 41 -9.48 10.35 19.34
C LYS A 41 -10.63 11.24 19.78
N ASP A 42 -11.75 11.21 19.07
CA ASP A 42 -12.95 12.01 19.36
C ASP A 42 -13.56 11.65 20.74
N GLN A 43 -13.38 10.39 21.19
CA GLN A 43 -13.72 9.96 22.55
C GLN A 43 -12.68 10.36 23.61
N GLY A 44 -11.63 11.09 23.27
CA GLY A 44 -10.57 11.47 24.20
C GLY A 44 -9.64 10.32 24.62
N LYS A 45 -9.75 9.13 23.98
CA LYS A 45 -9.03 7.90 24.37
C LYS A 45 -7.73 7.68 23.59
N GLY A 46 -7.32 8.61 22.70
CA GLY A 46 -6.18 8.44 21.82
C GLY A 46 -4.88 8.07 22.52
N THR A 47 -4.52 8.81 23.59
CA THR A 47 -3.31 8.53 24.38
C THR A 47 -3.38 7.17 25.07
N THR A 48 -4.52 6.85 25.70
CA THR A 48 -4.74 5.58 26.41
C THR A 48 -4.61 4.38 25.46
N VAL A 49 -5.23 4.44 24.27
CA VAL A 49 -5.15 3.37 23.29
C VAL A 49 -3.72 3.22 22.75
N ASN A 50 -3.01 4.33 22.49
CA ASN A 50 -1.61 4.28 22.04
C ASN A 50 -0.69 3.64 23.09
N VAL A 51 -0.85 3.96 24.36
CA VAL A 51 -0.11 3.31 25.46
C VAL A 51 -0.53 1.85 25.56
N GLY A 52 -1.81 1.54 25.48
CA GLY A 52 -2.34 0.18 25.49
C GLY A 52 -1.74 -0.69 24.38
N MET A 53 -1.64 -0.18 23.15
CA MET A 53 -1.00 -0.89 22.02
C MET A 53 0.47 -1.19 22.30
N LYS A 54 1.23 -0.25 22.87
CA LYS A 54 2.64 -0.47 23.23
C LYS A 54 2.79 -1.55 24.30
N VAL A 55 2.00 -1.47 25.35
CA VAL A 55 2.02 -2.44 26.47
C VAL A 55 1.61 -3.83 26.00
N SER A 56 0.50 -3.94 25.27
CA SER A 56 0.00 -5.22 24.78
C SER A 56 0.97 -5.88 23.79
N ASN A 57 1.63 -5.09 22.92
CA ASN A 57 2.66 -5.61 22.02
C ASN A 57 3.92 -6.07 22.78
N ALA A 58 4.27 -5.45 23.90
CA ALA A 58 5.37 -5.92 24.76
C ALA A 58 5.01 -7.25 25.46
N LEU A 59 3.78 -7.36 25.98
CA LEU A 59 3.27 -8.58 26.61
C LEU A 59 3.15 -9.73 25.61
N LEU A 60 2.78 -9.45 24.36
CA LEU A 60 2.72 -10.45 23.31
C LEU A 60 4.07 -11.12 23.05
N LYS A 61 5.19 -10.37 23.17
CA LYS A 61 6.54 -10.93 23.02
C LYS A 61 6.91 -12.00 24.07
N VAL A 62 6.24 -11.96 25.21
CA VAL A 62 6.40 -12.98 26.28
C VAL A 62 5.22 -13.97 26.31
N GLY A 63 4.43 -14.04 25.22
CA GLY A 63 3.37 -15.02 25.05
C GLY A 63 2.01 -14.63 25.67
N LEU A 64 1.87 -13.42 26.21
CA LEU A 64 0.62 -12.94 26.82
C LEU A 64 -0.15 -12.04 25.86
N ASP A 65 -1.19 -12.57 25.24
CA ASP A 65 -2.09 -11.78 24.38
C ASP A 65 -3.33 -11.29 25.14
N ILE A 66 -3.34 -9.99 25.45
CA ILE A 66 -4.44 -9.31 26.12
C ILE A 66 -5.24 -8.40 25.19
N ARG A 67 -4.87 -8.28 23.91
CA ARG A 67 -5.40 -7.30 22.94
C ARG A 67 -6.91 -7.43 22.78
N GLY A 68 -7.45 -8.64 22.67
CA GLY A 68 -8.88 -8.87 22.53
C GLY A 68 -9.70 -8.35 23.71
N LYS A 69 -9.16 -8.40 24.94
CA LYS A 69 -9.81 -7.85 26.15
C LYS A 69 -9.62 -6.33 26.22
N LEU A 70 -8.39 -5.86 25.97
CA LEU A 70 -8.01 -4.45 26.09
C LEU A 70 -8.74 -3.58 25.06
N PHE A 71 -8.90 -4.07 23.84
CA PHE A 71 -9.54 -3.35 22.73
C PHE A 71 -10.93 -3.90 22.37
N LYS A 72 -11.63 -4.48 23.36
CA LYS A 72 -12.95 -5.09 23.13
C LYS A 72 -13.93 -4.15 22.41
N GLN A 73 -13.97 -2.85 22.73
CA GLN A 73 -14.84 -1.88 22.04
C GLN A 73 -14.54 -1.77 20.55
N VAL A 74 -13.26 -1.87 20.14
CA VAL A 74 -12.87 -1.86 18.73
C VAL A 74 -13.34 -3.15 18.06
N HIS A 75 -13.11 -4.31 18.69
CA HIS A 75 -13.57 -5.60 18.18
C HIS A 75 -15.10 -5.63 18.01
N ASP A 76 -15.86 -5.18 19.01
CA ASP A 76 -17.32 -5.11 18.96
C ASP A 76 -17.80 -4.15 17.85
N SER A 77 -17.06 -3.08 17.58
CA SER A 77 -17.39 -2.12 16.53
C SER A 77 -17.20 -2.67 15.11
N LEU A 78 -16.27 -3.63 14.94
CA LEU A 78 -15.96 -4.28 13.67
C LEU A 78 -16.65 -5.66 13.51
N GLY A 79 -17.46 -6.06 14.49
CA GLY A 79 -18.00 -7.42 14.55
C GLY A 79 -17.07 -8.33 15.36
N SER A 80 -17.56 -8.80 16.50
CA SER A 80 -16.77 -9.54 17.51
C SER A 80 -16.17 -10.86 17.01
N LYS A 81 -16.60 -11.36 15.86
CA LYS A 81 -16.10 -12.61 15.24
C LYS A 81 -15.03 -12.40 14.17
N LEU A 82 -14.75 -11.14 13.79
CA LEU A 82 -13.74 -10.84 12.78
C LEU A 82 -12.34 -11.13 13.35
N ARG A 83 -11.62 -12.06 12.71
CA ARG A 83 -10.31 -12.54 13.18
C ARG A 83 -9.17 -12.36 12.17
N LEU A 84 -9.49 -12.25 10.86
CA LEU A 84 -8.48 -12.17 9.82
C LEU A 84 -8.92 -11.21 8.71
N LEU A 85 -8.06 -10.25 8.43
CA LEU A 85 -8.14 -9.36 7.28
C LEU A 85 -7.01 -9.67 6.32
N VAL A 86 -7.32 -9.88 5.04
CA VAL A 86 -6.33 -10.12 3.98
C VAL A 86 -6.36 -8.96 3.02
N ALA A 87 -5.25 -8.24 2.91
CA ALA A 87 -5.06 -7.16 1.96
C ALA A 87 -4.34 -7.69 0.71
N GLY A 88 -4.85 -7.35 -0.47
CA GLY A 88 -4.23 -7.73 -1.73
C GLY A 88 -4.53 -6.76 -2.88
N GLY A 89 -3.84 -6.94 -4.00
CA GLY A 89 -4.06 -6.17 -5.22
C GLY A 89 -3.34 -4.82 -5.30
N ALA A 90 -2.87 -4.25 -4.19
CA ALA A 90 -2.05 -3.05 -4.13
C ALA A 90 -1.15 -3.09 -2.87
N ALA A 91 -0.18 -2.17 -2.78
CA ALA A 91 0.64 -2.03 -1.57
C ALA A 91 -0.21 -1.52 -0.39
N LEU A 92 -0.08 -2.16 0.76
CA LEU A 92 -0.69 -1.75 2.02
C LEU A 92 0.26 -0.84 2.79
N ASP A 93 -0.27 0.23 3.38
CA ASP A 93 0.51 1.05 4.30
C ASP A 93 0.94 0.22 5.53
N PRO A 94 2.26 0.11 5.80
CA PRO A 94 2.76 -0.66 6.93
C PRO A 94 2.24 -0.19 8.30
N ASP A 95 1.91 1.09 8.45
CA ASP A 95 1.35 1.60 9.71
C ASP A 95 -0.10 1.14 9.90
N THR A 96 -0.87 1.00 8.82
CA THR A 96 -2.22 0.41 8.87
C THR A 96 -2.17 -1.05 9.30
N GLU A 97 -1.29 -1.84 8.70
CA GLU A 97 -1.07 -3.24 9.08
C GLU A 97 -0.66 -3.35 10.55
N LYS A 98 0.33 -2.56 10.98
CA LYS A 98 0.80 -2.51 12.37
C LYS A 98 -0.31 -2.12 13.34
N THR A 99 -1.16 -1.17 12.98
CA THR A 99 -2.25 -0.70 13.83
C THR A 99 -3.28 -1.78 14.06
N PHE A 100 -3.78 -2.44 13.00
CA PHE A 100 -4.73 -3.55 13.15
C PHE A 100 -4.15 -4.69 13.98
N ASN A 101 -2.91 -5.11 13.68
CA ASN A 101 -2.23 -6.15 14.44
C ASN A 101 -2.05 -5.74 15.92
N SER A 102 -1.75 -4.46 16.22
CA SER A 102 -1.60 -3.97 17.60
C SER A 102 -2.94 -3.90 18.35
N LEU A 103 -4.04 -3.71 17.63
CA LEU A 103 -5.40 -3.78 18.18
C LEU A 103 -5.90 -5.23 18.36
N GLY A 104 -5.12 -6.24 17.93
CA GLY A 104 -5.48 -7.65 18.04
C GLY A 104 -6.34 -8.17 16.89
N ILE A 105 -6.46 -7.41 15.81
CA ILE A 105 -7.12 -7.83 14.58
C ILE A 105 -6.03 -8.28 13.62
N ASN A 106 -5.96 -9.58 13.36
CA ASN A 106 -4.91 -10.13 12.51
C ASN A 106 -5.07 -9.64 11.08
N MET A 107 -4.09 -8.90 10.58
CA MET A 107 -4.04 -8.42 9.21
C MET A 107 -2.80 -8.98 8.52
N VAL A 108 -2.99 -9.51 7.31
CA VAL A 108 -1.93 -10.07 6.48
C VAL A 108 -2.01 -9.52 5.07
N GLN A 109 -0.88 -9.50 4.37
CA GLN A 109 -0.80 -9.16 2.96
C GLN A 109 -0.67 -10.42 2.11
N GLY A 110 -1.33 -10.40 0.93
CA GLY A 110 -1.11 -11.35 -0.14
C GLY A 110 -0.72 -10.63 -1.42
N TYR A 111 0.18 -11.23 -2.18
CA TYR A 111 0.64 -10.71 -3.46
C TYR A 111 0.49 -11.77 -4.54
N GLY A 112 0.15 -11.29 -5.72
CA GLY A 112 0.09 -12.11 -6.91
C GLY A 112 -0.49 -11.38 -8.10
N LEU A 113 -0.58 -12.10 -9.21
CA LEU A 113 -1.00 -11.63 -10.52
C LEU A 113 -2.02 -12.59 -11.09
N THR A 114 -2.83 -12.15 -12.03
CA THR A 114 -3.71 -13.04 -12.80
C THR A 114 -2.90 -14.16 -13.46
N GLU A 115 -1.72 -13.83 -13.95
CA GLU A 115 -0.75 -14.71 -14.58
C GLU A 115 -0.17 -15.78 -13.64
N SER A 116 -0.44 -15.70 -12.34
CA SER A 116 0.03 -16.67 -11.31
C SER A 116 -1.10 -17.39 -10.58
N SER A 117 -2.36 -17.28 -11.00
CA SER A 117 -3.58 -17.99 -10.57
C SER A 117 -3.96 -17.93 -9.07
N PRO A 118 -4.12 -16.80 -8.42
CA PRO A 118 -3.44 -15.54 -8.60
C PRO A 118 -2.28 -15.35 -7.60
N VAL A 119 -2.12 -16.21 -6.55
CA VAL A 119 -1.27 -15.94 -5.38
C VAL A 119 0.16 -16.44 -5.62
N ILE A 120 1.13 -15.56 -5.40
CA ILE A 120 2.56 -15.87 -5.40
C ILE A 120 3.09 -15.97 -3.97
N ALA A 121 2.76 -15.01 -3.13
CA ALA A 121 3.23 -14.92 -1.76
C ALA A 121 2.11 -14.44 -0.83
N VAL A 122 2.16 -14.86 0.41
CA VAL A 122 1.23 -14.44 1.45
C VAL A 122 1.94 -14.45 2.80
N GLU A 123 1.60 -13.51 3.67
CA GLU A 123 2.05 -13.54 5.05
C GLU A 123 1.37 -14.67 5.82
N ASP A 124 2.14 -15.32 6.65
CA ASP A 124 1.62 -16.25 7.67
C ASP A 124 1.08 -15.45 8.86
N ASP A 125 0.04 -15.93 9.52
CA ASP A 125 -0.56 -15.27 10.67
C ASP A 125 0.33 -15.24 11.91
N LYS A 126 1.31 -16.13 12.00
CA LYS A 126 2.29 -16.25 13.09
C LYS A 126 3.65 -15.65 12.76
N TYR A 127 4.10 -15.83 11.51
CA TYR A 127 5.43 -15.41 11.05
C TYR A 127 5.29 -14.37 9.94
N LYS A 128 5.25 -13.11 10.32
CA LYS A 128 5.14 -11.99 9.38
C LYS A 128 6.17 -10.89 9.66
N LYS A 129 6.46 -10.13 8.63
CA LYS A 129 7.28 -8.92 8.73
C LYS A 129 6.50 -7.76 8.12
N ILE A 130 6.17 -6.79 8.94
CA ILE A 130 5.41 -5.60 8.53
C ILE A 130 6.01 -4.98 7.26
N GLY A 131 5.16 -4.75 6.27
CA GLY A 131 5.53 -4.20 4.95
C GLY A 131 6.08 -5.22 3.97
N SER A 132 6.19 -6.51 4.35
CA SER A 132 6.44 -7.59 3.39
C SER A 132 5.13 -8.12 2.80
N ILE A 133 5.23 -8.83 1.71
CA ILE A 133 4.13 -9.64 1.16
C ILE A 133 4.19 -11.10 1.63
N GLY A 134 4.97 -11.38 2.68
CA GLY A 134 5.22 -12.73 3.18
C GLY A 134 6.29 -13.46 2.38
N LYS A 135 6.20 -14.80 2.42
CA LYS A 135 7.06 -15.71 1.68
C LYS A 135 6.31 -16.29 0.49
N ALA A 136 7.06 -16.72 -0.52
CA ALA A 136 6.47 -17.44 -1.65
C ALA A 136 5.71 -18.70 -1.18
N LEU A 137 4.67 -19.05 -1.90
CA LEU A 137 4.00 -20.35 -1.68
C LEU A 137 4.99 -21.49 -1.89
N PRO A 138 4.90 -22.58 -1.11
CA PRO A 138 5.87 -23.67 -1.16
C PRO A 138 6.00 -24.36 -2.52
N THR A 139 5.01 -24.19 -3.40
CA THR A 139 4.98 -24.75 -4.75
C THR A 139 5.63 -23.86 -5.80
N LEU A 140 6.09 -22.66 -5.41
CA LEU A 140 6.64 -21.67 -6.31
C LEU A 140 8.11 -21.39 -5.99
N ASP A 141 8.92 -21.37 -7.03
CA ASP A 141 10.27 -20.83 -6.98
C ASP A 141 10.23 -19.33 -7.28
N VAL A 142 10.99 -18.54 -6.52
CA VAL A 142 11.13 -17.10 -6.72
C VAL A 142 12.59 -16.68 -6.72
N LYS A 143 12.92 -15.70 -7.55
CA LYS A 143 14.24 -15.09 -7.56
C LYS A 143 14.16 -13.61 -7.92
N ILE A 144 15.20 -12.85 -7.57
CA ILE A 144 15.37 -11.46 -8.00
C ILE A 144 16.32 -11.44 -9.21
N ASP A 145 15.84 -10.94 -10.34
CA ASP A 145 16.67 -10.77 -11.54
C ASP A 145 17.41 -9.44 -11.49
N LYS A 146 18.72 -9.50 -11.80
CA LYS A 146 19.62 -8.35 -11.87
C LYS A 146 19.49 -7.36 -10.70
N PRO A 147 19.69 -7.84 -9.44
CA PRO A 147 19.57 -6.99 -8.28
C PRO A 147 20.63 -5.85 -8.32
N ASN A 148 20.23 -4.66 -7.89
CA ASN A 148 21.13 -3.54 -7.67
C ASN A 148 21.88 -3.69 -6.32
N GLU A 149 22.66 -2.67 -5.91
CA GLU A 149 23.42 -2.65 -4.66
C GLU A 149 22.54 -2.80 -3.40
N GLU A 150 21.25 -2.45 -3.48
CA GLU A 150 20.26 -2.58 -2.40
C GLU A 150 19.56 -3.97 -2.42
N GLY A 151 19.92 -4.85 -3.36
CA GLY A 151 19.30 -6.15 -3.58
C GLY A 151 17.93 -6.07 -4.28
N ILE A 152 17.59 -4.93 -4.87
CA ILE A 152 16.32 -4.71 -5.57
C ILE A 152 16.48 -5.03 -7.06
N GLY A 153 15.63 -5.91 -7.58
CA GLY A 153 15.54 -6.27 -8.98
C GLY A 153 14.15 -6.77 -9.34
N GLU A 154 13.96 -7.24 -10.55
CA GLU A 154 12.67 -7.79 -10.97
C GLU A 154 12.39 -9.12 -10.26
N LEU A 155 11.18 -9.25 -9.69
CA LEU A 155 10.73 -10.52 -9.12
C LEU A 155 10.35 -11.47 -10.26
N LEU A 156 11.03 -12.60 -10.32
CA LEU A 156 10.69 -13.70 -11.23
C LEU A 156 10.08 -14.85 -10.44
N VAL A 157 9.10 -15.51 -11.04
CA VAL A 157 8.36 -16.60 -10.42
C VAL A 157 8.23 -17.78 -11.37
N LYS A 158 8.37 -19.02 -10.84
CA LYS A 158 8.20 -20.24 -11.60
C LYS A 158 7.45 -21.28 -10.77
N GLY A 159 6.57 -22.04 -11.39
CA GLY A 159 5.86 -23.13 -10.73
C GLY A 159 4.52 -23.47 -11.39
N PRO A 160 3.76 -24.41 -10.80
CA PRO A 160 2.58 -24.99 -11.45
C PRO A 160 1.38 -24.05 -11.56
N THR A 161 1.37 -22.92 -10.83
CA THR A 161 0.27 -21.94 -10.90
C THR A 161 0.50 -20.84 -11.96
N ILE A 162 1.66 -20.87 -12.63
CA ILE A 162 1.93 -19.90 -13.69
C ILE A 162 1.09 -20.22 -14.91
N MET A 163 0.50 -19.20 -15.52
CA MET A 163 -0.31 -19.33 -16.73
C MET A 163 0.42 -20.04 -17.86
N LEU A 164 -0.30 -20.66 -18.77
CA LEU A 164 0.28 -21.23 -20.01
C LEU A 164 0.67 -20.14 -21.01
N GLY A 165 0.01 -19.00 -20.95
CA GLY A 165 0.26 -17.87 -21.84
C GLY A 165 -0.99 -16.99 -21.99
N TYR A 166 -0.86 -15.90 -22.74
CA TYR A 166 -1.96 -15.04 -23.13
C TYR A 166 -2.70 -15.65 -24.35
N TYR A 167 -4.02 -15.63 -24.29
CA TYR A 167 -4.87 -16.17 -25.33
C TYR A 167 -4.62 -15.46 -26.66
N GLU A 168 -4.31 -16.23 -27.71
CA GLU A 168 -4.00 -15.76 -29.08
C GLU A 168 -2.93 -14.65 -29.15
N ASN A 169 -2.00 -14.60 -28.17
CA ASN A 169 -0.93 -13.60 -28.13
C ASN A 169 0.40 -14.22 -27.70
N GLU A 170 1.01 -14.95 -28.62
CA GLU A 170 2.31 -15.59 -28.38
C GLU A 170 3.44 -14.62 -28.13
N GLU A 171 3.41 -13.44 -28.76
CA GLU A 171 4.47 -12.43 -28.61
C GLU A 171 4.50 -11.92 -27.15
N ALA A 172 3.36 -11.46 -26.63
CA ALA A 172 3.27 -11.06 -25.23
C ALA A 172 3.59 -12.21 -24.27
N THR A 173 3.23 -13.46 -24.63
CA THR A 173 3.58 -14.63 -23.83
C THR A 173 5.07 -14.82 -23.74
N LYS A 174 5.81 -14.74 -24.86
CA LYS A 174 7.28 -14.87 -24.93
C LYS A 174 8.02 -13.73 -24.24
N GLU A 175 7.43 -12.53 -24.19
CA GLU A 175 7.96 -11.40 -23.43
C GLU A 175 7.78 -11.57 -21.91
N THR A 176 6.70 -12.25 -21.50
CA THR A 176 6.31 -12.37 -20.10
C THR A 176 6.84 -13.65 -19.45
N ILE A 177 6.92 -14.76 -20.19
CA ILE A 177 7.46 -16.04 -19.73
C ILE A 177 8.71 -16.36 -20.57
N ASP A 178 9.85 -16.44 -19.91
CA ASP A 178 11.12 -16.74 -20.58
C ASP A 178 11.21 -18.22 -20.99
N LYS A 179 12.28 -18.55 -21.75
CA LYS A 179 12.52 -19.91 -22.26
C LYS A 179 12.75 -20.94 -21.15
N GLU A 180 13.11 -20.51 -19.95
CA GLU A 180 13.31 -21.36 -18.77
C GLU A 180 12.00 -21.54 -17.97
N GLY A 181 10.92 -20.89 -18.37
CA GLY A 181 9.61 -20.94 -17.72
C GLY A 181 9.47 -19.99 -16.51
N TRP A 182 10.30 -18.96 -16.41
CA TRP A 182 10.15 -17.91 -15.42
C TRP A 182 9.19 -16.84 -15.91
N LEU A 183 8.17 -16.54 -15.09
CA LEU A 183 7.28 -15.41 -15.25
C LEU A 183 8.00 -14.12 -14.80
N HIS A 184 8.15 -13.16 -15.69
CA HIS A 184 8.57 -11.80 -15.41
C HIS A 184 7.38 -10.99 -14.87
N THR A 185 7.35 -10.73 -13.56
CA THR A 185 6.19 -10.07 -12.95
C THR A 185 6.07 -8.59 -13.30
N GLY A 186 7.16 -7.97 -13.76
CA GLY A 186 7.28 -6.52 -13.93
C GLY A 186 7.28 -5.75 -12.61
N ASP A 187 7.27 -6.44 -11.46
CA ASP A 187 7.39 -5.84 -10.14
C ASP A 187 8.83 -5.91 -9.64
N LEU A 188 9.30 -4.83 -9.03
CA LEU A 188 10.60 -4.77 -8.39
C LEU A 188 10.47 -5.14 -6.93
N ALA A 189 11.35 -6.02 -6.48
CA ALA A 189 11.33 -6.53 -5.12
C ALA A 189 12.74 -6.80 -4.60
N LYS A 190 12.83 -7.03 -3.31
CA LYS A 190 13.97 -7.66 -2.65
C LYS A 190 13.49 -8.80 -1.77
N ILE A 191 14.35 -9.79 -1.58
CA ILE A 191 14.12 -10.91 -0.67
C ILE A 191 15.15 -10.80 0.46
N ASP A 192 14.68 -10.80 1.71
CA ASP A 192 15.58 -10.74 2.83
C ASP A 192 16.17 -12.13 3.18
N LYS A 193 17.11 -12.15 4.12
CA LYS A 193 17.80 -13.39 4.55
C LYS A 193 16.86 -14.46 5.13
N ASP A 194 15.68 -14.08 5.58
CA ASP A 194 14.68 -15.00 6.14
C ASP A 194 13.64 -15.42 5.10
N GLY A 195 13.80 -14.99 3.83
CA GLY A 195 12.95 -15.32 2.69
C GLY A 195 11.68 -14.46 2.56
N PHE A 196 11.57 -13.36 3.30
CA PHE A 196 10.45 -12.43 3.15
C PHE A 196 10.66 -11.51 1.94
N ILE A 197 9.61 -11.34 1.16
CA ILE A 197 9.60 -10.57 -0.08
C ILE A 197 9.04 -9.18 0.20
N PHE A 198 9.73 -8.13 -0.27
CA PHE A 198 9.32 -6.74 -0.15
C PHE A 198 9.20 -6.15 -1.56
N ILE A 199 7.97 -5.79 -1.96
CA ILE A 199 7.74 -5.08 -3.23
C ILE A 199 8.11 -3.61 -3.04
N THR A 200 8.91 -3.08 -3.97
CA THR A 200 9.33 -1.66 -3.95
C THR A 200 8.62 -0.82 -5.00
N GLY A 201 8.13 -1.43 -6.08
CA GLY A 201 7.38 -0.74 -7.11
C GLY A 201 7.32 -1.51 -8.43
N ARG A 202 6.87 -0.84 -9.49
CA ARG A 202 6.78 -1.39 -10.85
C ARG A 202 7.98 -1.00 -11.68
N LYS A 203 8.62 -1.97 -12.36
CA LYS A 203 9.77 -1.77 -13.25
C LYS A 203 9.55 -0.64 -14.27
N LYS A 204 8.37 -0.60 -14.89
CA LYS A 204 8.00 0.40 -15.90
C LYS A 204 7.73 1.81 -15.36
N PHE A 205 7.65 1.99 -14.04
CA PHE A 205 7.35 3.27 -13.40
C PHE A 205 8.54 3.85 -12.65
N VAL A 206 9.66 3.12 -12.60
CA VAL A 206 10.90 3.61 -12.01
C VAL A 206 11.34 4.88 -12.71
N ILE A 207 11.65 5.91 -11.94
CA ILE A 207 12.25 7.13 -12.46
C ILE A 207 13.75 7.00 -12.26
N VAL A 208 14.49 6.86 -13.34
CA VAL A 208 15.95 6.75 -13.30
C VAL A 208 16.54 8.16 -13.45
N LEU A 209 17.17 8.65 -12.40
CA LEU A 209 17.82 9.96 -12.41
C LEU A 209 19.16 9.89 -13.19
N LYS A 210 19.61 11.04 -13.68
CA LYS A 210 20.87 11.16 -14.44
C LYS A 210 22.10 10.63 -13.68
N ASN A 211 22.07 10.67 -12.35
CA ASN A 211 23.12 10.10 -11.49
C ASN A 211 22.99 8.58 -11.26
N GLY A 212 22.10 7.90 -12.01
CA GLY A 212 21.86 6.46 -11.92
C GLY A 212 21.03 5.99 -10.71
N LYS A 213 20.54 6.92 -9.87
CA LYS A 213 19.68 6.54 -8.73
C LYS A 213 18.26 6.27 -9.19
N ASN A 214 17.67 5.19 -8.69
CA ASN A 214 16.31 4.80 -8.95
C ASN A 214 15.37 5.43 -7.91
N ILE A 215 14.27 5.99 -8.40
CA ILE A 215 13.15 6.47 -7.57
C ILE A 215 11.97 5.56 -7.85
N TYR A 216 11.37 5.06 -6.79
CA TYR A 216 10.16 4.23 -6.81
C TYR A 216 8.97 5.11 -6.40
N PRO A 217 8.12 5.55 -7.33
CA PRO A 217 7.03 6.48 -7.03
C PRO A 217 6.10 6.01 -5.93
N GLU A 218 5.82 4.72 -5.88
CA GLU A 218 4.92 4.10 -4.92
C GLU A 218 5.39 4.29 -3.47
N GLU A 219 6.70 4.26 -3.21
CA GLU A 219 7.26 4.53 -1.87
C GLU A 219 6.93 5.95 -1.40
N LEU A 220 7.00 6.92 -2.31
CA LEU A 220 6.71 8.32 -2.00
C LEU A 220 5.21 8.58 -1.86
N GLU A 221 4.40 7.90 -2.66
CA GLU A 221 2.94 7.98 -2.62
C GLU A 221 2.39 7.49 -1.27
N ILE A 222 2.93 6.40 -0.72
CA ILE A 222 2.57 5.91 0.62
C ILE A 222 2.81 7.00 1.69
N LEU A 223 3.90 7.74 1.59
CA LEU A 223 4.21 8.80 2.54
C LEU A 223 3.27 10.01 2.40
N ILE A 224 2.99 10.43 1.16
CA ILE A 224 2.08 11.56 0.88
C ILE A 224 0.65 11.24 1.31
N ASN A 225 0.18 10.02 1.07
CA ASN A 225 -1.18 9.57 1.43
C ASN A 225 -1.45 9.56 2.95
N LYS A 226 -0.39 9.67 3.79
CA LYS A 226 -0.52 9.83 5.25
C LYS A 226 -0.87 11.26 5.67
N ILE A 227 -0.68 12.25 4.81
CA ILE A 227 -1.01 13.64 5.12
C ILE A 227 -2.54 13.76 5.28
N ALA A 228 -2.99 14.39 6.36
CA ALA A 228 -4.41 14.64 6.57
C ALA A 228 -4.98 15.47 5.42
N GLY A 229 -6.15 15.08 4.92
CA GLY A 229 -6.80 15.74 3.79
C GLY A 229 -6.30 15.26 2.42
N VAL A 230 -5.28 14.41 2.32
CA VAL A 230 -4.93 13.75 1.05
C VAL A 230 -5.86 12.55 0.85
N LYS A 231 -6.59 12.53 -0.26
CA LYS A 231 -7.41 11.39 -0.72
C LYS A 231 -6.55 10.36 -1.45
N GLU A 232 -5.73 10.85 -2.37
CA GLU A 232 -4.82 10.05 -3.19
C GLU A 232 -3.76 10.94 -3.83
N CYS A 233 -2.67 10.34 -4.27
CA CYS A 233 -1.64 11.06 -4.98
C CYS A 233 -1.00 10.22 -6.09
N PHE A 234 -0.30 10.91 -6.97
CA PHE A 234 0.44 10.34 -8.09
C PHE A 234 1.79 11.02 -8.19
N VAL A 235 2.87 10.27 -7.94
CA VAL A 235 4.25 10.74 -8.04
C VAL A 235 4.80 10.43 -9.42
N TYR A 236 5.49 11.40 -10.02
CA TYR A 236 6.03 11.30 -11.38
C TYR A 236 7.33 12.09 -11.53
N GLY A 237 8.13 11.72 -12.53
CA GLY A 237 9.27 12.48 -12.98
C GLY A 237 8.86 13.49 -14.04
N LYS A 238 8.97 14.80 -13.74
CA LYS A 238 8.83 15.85 -14.74
C LYS A 238 10.18 16.00 -15.45
N PRO A 239 10.28 15.85 -16.78
CA PRO A 239 11.54 16.08 -17.49
C PRO A 239 12.05 17.50 -17.27
N GLU A 240 13.37 17.66 -17.09
CA GLU A 240 14.07 18.94 -17.03
C GLU A 240 14.94 19.12 -18.28
N ASP A 241 15.30 20.35 -18.61
CA ASP A 241 16.04 20.70 -19.85
C ASP A 241 17.43 20.07 -19.91
N ASP A 242 18.00 19.74 -18.75
CA ASP A 242 19.31 19.09 -18.64
C ASP A 242 19.26 17.55 -18.81
N GLY A 243 18.07 17.00 -19.10
CA GLY A 243 17.85 15.56 -19.30
C GLY A 243 17.71 14.76 -17.99
N ASP A 244 17.58 15.42 -16.85
CA ASP A 244 17.21 14.77 -15.57
C ASP A 244 15.70 14.86 -15.33
N TYR A 245 15.25 14.34 -14.19
CA TYR A 245 13.86 14.39 -13.76
C TYR A 245 13.70 15.17 -12.46
N LYS A 246 12.76 16.10 -12.47
CA LYS A 246 12.23 16.72 -11.25
C LYS A 246 11.11 15.86 -10.68
N ILE A 247 11.36 15.23 -9.52
CA ILE A 247 10.33 14.46 -8.84
C ILE A 247 9.21 15.38 -8.38
N SER A 248 8.00 15.10 -8.84
CA SER A 248 6.82 15.91 -8.58
C SER A 248 5.63 15.03 -8.21
N ALA A 249 4.66 15.60 -7.50
CA ALA A 249 3.44 14.89 -7.12
C ALA A 249 2.19 15.67 -7.52
N LYS A 250 1.18 14.96 -8.06
CA LYS A 250 -0.19 15.44 -8.17
C LYS A 250 -0.96 14.89 -6.98
N ILE A 251 -1.56 15.77 -6.18
CA ILE A 251 -2.22 15.44 -4.92
C ILE A 251 -3.70 15.78 -5.04
N VAL A 252 -4.55 14.79 -4.86
CA VAL A 252 -6.00 14.98 -4.74
C VAL A 252 -6.32 15.18 -3.27
N TYR A 253 -6.97 16.29 -2.94
CA TYR A 253 -7.30 16.62 -1.56
C TYR A 253 -8.80 16.59 -1.28
N ASP A 254 -9.15 16.46 0.01
CA ASP A 254 -10.48 16.61 0.55
C ASP A 254 -10.60 17.96 1.22
N LYS A 255 -11.42 18.84 0.67
CA LYS A 255 -11.58 20.22 1.14
C LYS A 255 -12.13 20.28 2.58
N GLU A 256 -13.08 19.39 2.92
CA GLU A 256 -13.68 19.35 4.25
C GLU A 256 -12.65 18.90 5.29
N ILE A 257 -11.87 17.87 4.96
CA ILE A 257 -10.81 17.40 5.85
C ILE A 257 -9.68 18.44 5.97
N MET A 258 -9.32 19.15 4.88
CA MET A 258 -8.33 20.22 4.95
C MET A 258 -8.78 21.35 5.86
N LYS A 259 -10.06 21.72 5.80
CA LYS A 259 -10.67 22.70 6.72
C LYS A 259 -10.65 22.20 8.16
N GLU A 260 -11.09 20.97 8.41
CA GLU A 260 -11.14 20.38 9.76
C GLU A 260 -9.73 20.25 10.39
N ALA A 261 -8.75 19.76 9.61
CA ALA A 261 -7.42 19.42 10.11
C ALA A 261 -6.48 20.63 10.22
N TYR A 262 -6.65 21.62 9.33
CA TYR A 262 -5.69 22.70 9.16
C TYR A 262 -6.29 24.11 9.13
N GLY A 263 -7.62 24.25 9.08
CA GLY A 263 -8.29 25.53 9.00
C GLY A 263 -8.12 26.26 7.66
N VAL A 264 -7.82 25.53 6.57
CA VAL A 264 -7.60 26.09 5.22
C VAL A 264 -8.70 25.66 4.27
N GLU A 265 -9.20 26.58 3.44
CA GLU A 265 -10.31 26.35 2.49
C GLU A 265 -9.97 26.76 1.06
N GLU A 266 -9.15 27.80 0.89
CA GLU A 266 -8.75 28.28 -0.43
C GLU A 266 -7.65 27.39 -1.03
N GLU A 267 -7.74 27.11 -2.33
CA GLU A 267 -6.79 26.22 -3.02
C GLU A 267 -5.33 26.64 -2.83
N LYS A 268 -5.06 27.95 -2.82
CA LYS A 268 -3.72 28.50 -2.60
C LYS A 268 -3.19 28.10 -1.22
N ASP A 269 -4.00 28.28 -0.16
CA ASP A 269 -3.60 27.98 1.22
C ASP A 269 -3.47 26.47 1.43
N ILE A 270 -4.37 25.69 0.83
CA ILE A 270 -4.29 24.21 0.79
C ILE A 270 -2.98 23.77 0.14
N LYS A 271 -2.63 24.35 -1.01
CA LYS A 271 -1.38 24.04 -1.70
C LYS A 271 -0.15 24.38 -0.87
N GLU A 272 -0.14 25.56 -0.23
CA GLU A 272 0.96 25.98 0.66
C GLU A 272 1.09 25.03 1.86
N LYS A 273 -0.05 24.64 2.45
CA LYS A 273 -0.08 23.70 3.58
C LYS A 273 0.43 22.32 3.16
N LEU A 274 -0.09 21.74 2.09
CA LEU A 274 0.35 20.44 1.57
C LEU A 274 1.84 20.48 1.19
N TRP A 275 2.30 21.56 0.61
CA TRP A 275 3.72 21.72 0.30
C TRP A 275 4.61 21.75 1.55
N LYS A 276 4.15 22.35 2.65
CA LYS A 276 4.85 22.31 3.95
C LYS A 276 4.95 20.88 4.49
N GLU A 277 3.86 20.11 4.41
CA GLU A 277 3.85 18.70 4.83
C GLU A 277 4.79 17.84 3.95
N VAL A 278 4.74 18.00 2.62
CA VAL A 278 5.66 17.31 1.69
C VAL A 278 7.13 17.66 1.98
N LYS A 279 7.43 18.92 2.31
CA LYS A 279 8.79 19.31 2.74
C LYS A 279 9.20 18.64 4.07
N ALA A 280 8.26 18.39 4.97
CA ALA A 280 8.55 17.66 6.20
C ALA A 280 8.86 16.18 5.89
N ILE A 281 8.11 15.55 4.98
CA ILE A 281 8.39 14.20 4.47
C ILE A 281 9.78 14.15 3.82
N ASN A 282 10.12 15.12 2.98
CA ASN A 282 11.45 15.18 2.35
C ASN A 282 12.60 15.07 3.35
N LYS A 283 12.46 15.67 4.55
CA LYS A 283 13.50 15.61 5.59
C LYS A 283 13.74 14.20 6.13
N THR A 284 12.84 13.26 5.92
CA THR A 284 12.93 11.88 6.40
C THR A 284 13.61 10.93 5.40
N MET A 285 14.00 11.44 4.22
CA MET A 285 14.56 10.64 3.14
C MET A 285 15.84 11.25 2.54
N PRO A 286 16.62 10.47 1.77
CA PRO A 286 17.80 11.00 1.07
C PRO A 286 17.42 12.10 0.05
N LYS A 287 18.30 13.09 -0.13
CA LYS A 287 18.05 14.27 -0.99
C LYS A 287 17.66 13.93 -2.43
N TYR A 288 18.17 12.85 -3.00
CA TYR A 288 17.84 12.46 -4.36
C TYR A 288 16.37 12.00 -4.52
N LYS A 289 15.70 11.59 -3.44
CA LYS A 289 14.27 11.24 -3.42
C LYS A 289 13.34 12.44 -3.17
N TYR A 290 13.87 13.64 -2.96
CA TYR A 290 13.05 14.80 -2.61
C TYR A 290 12.04 15.14 -3.70
N ILE A 291 10.79 15.26 -3.29
CA ILE A 291 9.72 15.81 -4.10
C ILE A 291 9.97 17.32 -4.21
N LYS A 292 10.13 17.82 -5.45
CA LYS A 292 10.53 19.20 -5.73
C LYS A 292 9.39 20.07 -6.28
N GLY A 293 8.20 19.47 -6.48
CA GLY A 293 7.02 20.20 -6.96
C GLY A 293 5.73 19.45 -6.65
N ILE A 294 4.63 20.20 -6.46
CA ILE A 294 3.29 19.64 -6.31
C ILE A 294 2.27 20.35 -7.19
N ILE A 295 1.30 19.58 -7.67
CA ILE A 295 0.03 20.05 -8.23
C ILE A 295 -1.05 19.57 -7.27
N VAL A 296 -2.00 20.44 -6.91
CA VAL A 296 -3.13 20.08 -6.07
C VAL A 296 -4.43 20.15 -6.87
N THR A 297 -5.40 19.29 -6.56
CA THR A 297 -6.69 19.24 -7.26
C THR A 297 -7.74 18.54 -6.40
N GLU A 298 -9.00 18.83 -6.63
CA GLU A 298 -10.13 18.06 -6.10
C GLU A 298 -10.58 16.95 -7.05
N GLU A 299 -10.15 17.00 -8.34
CA GLU A 299 -10.47 16.00 -9.35
C GLU A 299 -9.78 14.67 -9.04
N GLU A 300 -10.55 13.58 -8.92
CA GLU A 300 -10.01 12.25 -8.71
C GLU A 300 -9.11 11.81 -9.86
N LEU A 301 -8.06 11.03 -9.53
CA LEU A 301 -7.21 10.41 -10.52
C LEU A 301 -7.98 9.38 -11.34
N ILE A 302 -7.63 9.24 -12.62
CA ILE A 302 -8.23 8.23 -13.49
C ILE A 302 -7.74 6.84 -13.08
N LYS A 303 -8.67 5.94 -12.80
CA LYS A 303 -8.41 4.59 -12.28
C LYS A 303 -8.94 3.51 -13.19
N THR A 304 -8.40 2.32 -13.00
CA THR A 304 -8.97 1.07 -13.53
C THR A 304 -10.20 0.67 -12.73
N THR A 305 -10.92 -0.35 -13.21
CA THR A 305 -12.03 -0.99 -12.45
C THR A 305 -11.57 -1.54 -11.10
N THR A 306 -10.30 -1.93 -10.98
CA THR A 306 -9.66 -2.39 -9.73
C THR A 306 -9.08 -1.25 -8.89
N ARG A 307 -9.47 0.01 -9.14
CA ARG A 307 -9.06 1.22 -8.41
C ARG A 307 -7.56 1.58 -8.50
N LYS A 308 -6.81 1.00 -9.44
CA LYS A 308 -5.40 1.37 -9.69
C LYS A 308 -5.32 2.61 -10.59
N VAL A 309 -4.43 3.56 -10.25
CA VAL A 309 -4.22 4.79 -11.03
C VAL A 309 -3.69 4.44 -12.43
N LYS A 310 -4.32 4.98 -13.47
CA LYS A 310 -3.86 4.89 -14.87
C LYS A 310 -2.73 5.90 -15.11
N ARG A 311 -1.53 5.60 -14.63
CA ARG A 311 -0.36 6.49 -14.64
C ARG A 311 -0.08 7.13 -15.99
N ASN A 312 -0.14 6.36 -17.09
CA ASN A 312 0.09 6.89 -18.44
C ASN A 312 -0.94 7.93 -18.86
N VAL A 313 -2.19 7.82 -18.40
CA VAL A 313 -3.26 8.78 -18.71
C VAL A 313 -3.06 10.05 -17.88
N GLU A 314 -2.73 9.91 -16.60
CA GLU A 314 -2.45 11.04 -15.72
C GLU A 314 -1.21 11.82 -16.18
N MET A 315 -0.15 11.12 -16.63
CA MET A 315 1.03 11.78 -17.21
C MET A 315 0.68 12.64 -18.41
N LYS A 316 -0.15 12.14 -19.33
CA LYS A 316 -0.57 12.92 -20.50
C LYS A 316 -1.30 14.20 -20.12
N LYS A 317 -2.18 14.15 -19.09
CA LYS A 317 -2.88 15.36 -18.59
C LYS A 317 -1.94 16.39 -17.96
N ILE A 318 -0.80 15.99 -17.44
CA ILE A 318 0.16 16.90 -16.79
C ILE A 318 1.11 17.53 -17.81
N THR A 319 1.33 16.87 -18.93
CA THR A 319 2.27 17.31 -20.00
C THR A 319 1.59 18.10 -21.13
N MET A 320 0.25 18.12 -21.17
CA MET A 320 -0.55 19.02 -22.01
C MET A 320 -0.71 20.38 -21.34
#